data_a7074cd3372e50c7054bc7a70a931d6f
#
_entry.id   a7074cd3372e50c7054bc7a70a931d6f
#
_cell.length_a   1.000
_cell.length_b   1.000
_cell.length_c   1.000
_cell.angle_alpha   90.00
_cell.angle_beta   90.00
_cell.angle_gamma   90.00
#
_symmetry.space_group_name_H-M   'P 1'
#
loop_
_entity.id
_entity.type
_entity.pdbx_description
1 polymer ?
#
loop_
_entity_poly.entity_id
_entity_poly.type
_entity_poly.pdbx_seq_one_letter_code
_entity_poly.pdbx_strand_id
1 'polypeptide(L)'
;DLDGTLLDDNSNVSKDNFDAIEQMTKDGIEFALCTGRTFYEIPQSLRDFQSIRYIIYSDGSVIFDKKKNKNVYEHYIDMQTLIRLYNLLSSYDTMIEFYENKEPKTDKSKLNINSYHYYKIDENYIDVIDKTRIGIEDLSSAVDLFDKTELLNVFFKNFDERKNCFEKLKHFDDIIFTTSMTNNIEITAENVSKGSALSKLSELIGVKSNEIIAAGDSKNDL
;
A
#
# COMPACT_ATOMS: atom_id res chain seq x y z
N ASP A 1 1.59 -2.93 11.52
CA ASP A 1 2.16 -2.04 10.51
C ASP A 1 3.66 -2.25 10.33
N LEU A 2 4.25 -1.73 9.22
CA LEU A 2 5.68 -1.85 8.92
C LEU A 2 6.44 -0.56 9.21
N ASP A 3 6.16 0.48 8.46
CA ASP A 3 6.89 1.75 8.50
C ASP A 3 6.57 2.51 9.79
N GLY A 4 7.59 2.92 10.55
CA GLY A 4 7.40 3.54 11.86
C GLY A 4 7.00 2.59 12.99
N THR A 5 6.79 1.28 12.70
CA THR A 5 6.33 0.30 13.68
C THR A 5 7.28 -0.91 13.79
N LEU A 6 7.32 -1.78 12.79
CA LEU A 6 8.17 -2.99 12.81
C LEU A 6 9.54 -2.75 12.21
N LEU A 7 9.64 -1.84 11.22
CA LEU A 7 10.88 -1.49 10.53
C LEU A 7 11.61 -0.36 11.26
N ASP A 8 12.93 -0.43 11.27
CA ASP A 8 13.81 0.68 11.64
C ASP A 8 13.94 1.71 10.48
N ASP A 9 14.64 2.83 10.75
CA ASP A 9 14.87 3.91 9.77
C ASP A 9 15.63 3.44 8.50
N ASN A 10 16.24 2.26 8.51
CA ASN A 10 16.91 1.64 7.36
C ASN A 10 16.06 0.55 6.70
N SER A 11 14.76 0.49 7.00
CA SER A 11 13.82 -0.53 6.52
C SER A 11 14.22 -1.98 6.89
N ASN A 12 14.92 -2.17 8.01
CA ASN A 12 15.28 -3.48 8.54
C ASN A 12 14.42 -3.86 9.73
N VAL A 13 14.31 -5.16 9.97
CA VAL A 13 13.72 -5.72 11.19
C VAL A 13 14.83 -6.18 12.12
N SER A 14 14.75 -5.81 13.38
CA SER A 14 15.74 -6.26 14.37
C SER A 14 15.67 -7.78 14.58
N LYS A 15 16.82 -8.36 14.99
CA LYS A 15 16.86 -9.78 15.38
C LYS A 15 15.86 -10.07 16.49
N ASP A 16 15.75 -9.19 17.48
CA ASP A 16 14.86 -9.37 18.63
C ASP A 16 13.40 -9.42 18.20
N ASN A 17 13.00 -8.62 17.19
CA ASN A 17 11.65 -8.66 16.63
C ASN A 17 11.39 -9.99 15.89
N PHE A 18 12.36 -10.50 15.12
CA PHE A 18 12.23 -11.81 14.50
C PHE A 18 12.10 -12.93 15.53
N ASP A 19 12.95 -12.93 16.57
CA ASP A 19 12.91 -13.92 17.66
C ASP A 19 11.57 -13.85 18.41
N ALA A 20 11.04 -12.64 18.67
CA ALA A 20 9.73 -12.45 19.30
C ALA A 20 8.59 -13.00 18.44
N ILE A 21 8.55 -12.70 17.14
CA ILE A 21 7.52 -13.21 16.21
C ILE A 21 7.59 -14.75 16.15
N GLU A 22 8.79 -15.31 16.09
CA GLU A 22 8.95 -16.77 16.12
C GLU A 22 8.42 -17.39 17.41
N GLN A 23 8.69 -16.76 18.57
CA GLN A 23 8.19 -17.22 19.85
C GLN A 23 6.66 -17.12 19.93
N MET A 24 6.07 -16.01 19.49
CA MET A 24 4.60 -15.86 19.41
C MET A 24 3.96 -16.98 18.59
N THR A 25 4.56 -17.34 17.45
CA THR A 25 4.05 -18.44 16.61
C THR A 25 4.14 -19.78 17.32
N LYS A 26 5.23 -20.04 18.06
CA LYS A 26 5.38 -21.27 18.89
C LYS A 26 4.32 -21.35 20.00
N ASP A 27 3.92 -20.19 20.53
CA ASP A 27 2.88 -20.07 21.56
C ASP A 27 1.46 -20.11 20.98
N GLY A 28 1.32 -20.33 19.67
CA GLY A 28 0.03 -20.45 18.99
C GLY A 28 -0.62 -19.09 18.63
N ILE A 29 0.12 -17.98 18.68
CA ILE A 29 -0.35 -16.67 18.30
C ILE A 29 -0.05 -16.47 16.79
N GLU A 30 -1.09 -16.18 16.02
CA GLU A 30 -0.94 -15.88 14.59
C GLU A 30 -0.43 -14.43 14.41
N PHE A 31 0.70 -14.28 13.75
CA PHE A 31 1.25 -12.97 13.41
C PHE A 31 0.99 -12.63 11.93
N ALA A 32 0.39 -11.48 11.66
CA ALA A 32 0.12 -10.99 10.31
C ALA A 32 0.79 -9.63 10.09
N LEU A 33 1.33 -9.41 8.90
CA LEU A 33 1.73 -8.08 8.44
C LEU A 33 0.52 -7.33 7.90
N CYS A 34 0.46 -6.01 8.13
CA CYS A 34 -0.56 -5.13 7.59
C CYS A 34 0.10 -3.80 7.19
N THR A 35 0.13 -3.46 5.90
CA THR A 35 0.92 -2.34 5.37
C THR A 35 0.29 -1.68 4.14
N GLY A 36 0.60 -0.40 3.92
CA GLY A 36 0.30 0.31 2.68
C GLY A 36 1.21 -0.08 1.50
N ARG A 37 2.37 -0.66 1.79
CA ARG A 37 3.30 -1.11 0.73
C ARG A 37 2.66 -2.16 -0.17
N THR A 38 3.10 -2.23 -1.45
CA THR A 38 2.79 -3.38 -2.31
C THR A 38 3.52 -4.63 -1.82
N PHE A 39 3.13 -5.78 -2.33
CA PHE A 39 3.76 -7.05 -1.93
C PHE A 39 5.28 -7.07 -2.14
N TYR A 40 5.77 -6.55 -3.28
CA TYR A 40 7.22 -6.56 -3.57
C TYR A 40 8.02 -5.43 -2.92
N GLU A 41 7.35 -4.42 -2.36
CA GLU A 41 8.00 -3.39 -1.52
C GLU A 41 8.26 -3.87 -0.08
N ILE A 42 7.58 -4.94 0.35
CA ILE A 42 7.84 -5.55 1.66
C ILE A 42 9.22 -6.19 1.63
N PRO A 43 10.10 -5.95 2.62
CA PRO A 43 11.42 -6.57 2.69
C PRO A 43 11.35 -8.09 2.49
N GLN A 44 12.25 -8.63 1.66
CA GLN A 44 12.27 -10.05 1.35
C GLN A 44 12.40 -10.90 2.62
N SER A 45 13.20 -10.44 3.60
CA SER A 45 13.36 -11.11 4.90
C SER A 45 12.03 -11.37 5.61
N LEU A 46 11.05 -10.44 5.51
CA LEU A 46 9.70 -10.62 6.06
C LEU A 46 8.83 -11.50 5.16
N ARG A 47 8.92 -11.31 3.84
CA ARG A 47 8.14 -12.13 2.90
C ARG A 47 8.49 -13.61 2.99
N ASP A 48 9.77 -13.92 3.25
CA ASP A 48 10.28 -15.30 3.36
C ASP A 48 10.19 -15.88 4.78
N PHE A 49 9.99 -15.03 5.80
CA PHE A 49 9.98 -15.48 7.19
C PHE A 49 8.79 -16.40 7.49
N GLN A 50 9.07 -17.65 7.82
CA GLN A 50 8.06 -18.71 7.92
C GLN A 50 7.03 -18.50 9.03
N SER A 51 7.39 -17.81 10.11
CA SER A 51 6.49 -17.51 11.22
C SER A 51 5.43 -16.44 10.88
N ILE A 52 5.54 -15.76 9.73
CA ILE A 52 4.52 -14.86 9.20
C ILE A 52 3.73 -15.61 8.15
N ARG A 53 2.47 -15.91 8.42
CA ARG A 53 1.59 -16.58 7.46
C ARG A 53 0.81 -15.63 6.57
N TYR A 54 0.23 -14.60 7.16
CA TYR A 54 -0.65 -13.68 6.44
C TYR A 54 0.04 -12.35 6.19
N ILE A 55 -0.13 -11.83 4.98
CA ILE A 55 0.32 -10.50 4.59
C ILE A 55 -0.88 -9.75 4.03
N ILE A 56 -1.28 -8.68 4.73
CA ILE A 56 -2.23 -7.68 4.27
C ILE A 56 -1.40 -6.55 3.67
N TYR A 57 -1.60 -6.23 2.39
CA TYR A 57 -0.81 -5.23 1.70
C TYR A 57 -1.70 -4.28 0.86
N SER A 58 -1.09 -3.22 0.32
CA SER A 58 -1.79 -2.16 -0.42
C SER A 58 -3.00 -1.64 0.37
N ASP A 59 -2.73 -1.20 1.64
CA ASP A 59 -3.72 -0.68 2.59
C ASP A 59 -4.95 -1.57 2.83
N GLY A 60 -4.80 -2.88 2.61
CA GLY A 60 -5.88 -3.82 2.86
C GLY A 60 -6.61 -4.31 1.62
N SER A 61 -6.21 -3.87 0.42
CA SER A 61 -6.79 -4.35 -0.84
C SER A 61 -6.62 -5.85 -1.02
N VAL A 62 -5.55 -6.42 -0.48
CA VAL A 62 -5.26 -7.86 -0.65
C VAL A 62 -4.79 -8.50 0.66
N ILE A 63 -5.28 -9.72 0.89
CA ILE A 63 -4.77 -10.63 1.94
C ILE A 63 -4.16 -11.85 1.27
N PHE A 64 -2.84 -12.02 1.44
CA PHE A 64 -2.10 -13.16 0.92
C PHE A 64 -1.83 -14.21 2.01
N ASP A 65 -2.21 -15.46 1.77
CA ASP A 65 -1.86 -16.61 2.63
C ASP A 65 -0.61 -17.29 2.07
N LYS A 66 0.53 -17.08 2.70
CA LYS A 66 1.83 -17.66 2.30
C LYS A 66 1.79 -19.19 2.28
N LYS A 67 1.10 -19.82 3.25
CA LYS A 67 1.00 -21.28 3.32
C LYS A 67 0.23 -21.88 2.14
N LYS A 68 -0.78 -21.16 1.64
CA LYS A 68 -1.57 -21.57 0.47
C LYS A 68 -0.98 -21.03 -0.83
N ASN A 69 -0.01 -20.12 -0.75
CA ASN A 69 0.58 -19.37 -1.85
C ASN A 69 -0.47 -18.72 -2.77
N LYS A 70 -1.48 -18.08 -2.19
CA LYS A 70 -2.55 -17.41 -2.93
C LYS A 70 -3.16 -16.25 -2.14
N ASN A 71 -3.77 -15.32 -2.87
CA ASN A 71 -4.64 -14.34 -2.28
C ASN A 71 -5.91 -15.03 -1.76
N VAL A 72 -6.29 -14.74 -0.53
CA VAL A 72 -7.51 -15.26 0.13
C VAL A 72 -8.59 -14.19 0.25
N TYR A 73 -8.24 -12.96 -0.04
CA TYR A 73 -9.12 -11.81 -0.21
C TYR A 73 -8.48 -10.84 -1.19
N GLU A 74 -9.31 -10.24 -2.07
CA GLU A 74 -8.92 -9.23 -3.04
C GLU A 74 -10.07 -8.26 -3.20
N HIS A 75 -9.77 -6.95 -3.22
CA HIS A 75 -10.72 -5.91 -3.54
C HIS A 75 -10.00 -4.78 -4.28
N TYR A 76 -10.22 -4.67 -5.56
CA TYR A 76 -9.54 -3.76 -6.47
C TYR A 76 -10.41 -2.56 -6.81
N ILE A 77 -9.79 -1.48 -7.24
CA ILE A 77 -10.48 -0.31 -7.80
C ILE A 77 -11.15 -0.75 -9.11
N ASP A 78 -12.44 -0.48 -9.25
CA ASP A 78 -13.18 -0.74 -10.49
C ASP A 78 -12.56 0.03 -11.68
N MET A 79 -12.53 -0.60 -12.86
CA MET A 79 -11.93 -0.03 -14.07
C MET A 79 -12.53 1.34 -14.46
N GLN A 80 -13.84 1.51 -14.36
CA GLN A 80 -14.49 2.79 -14.71
C GLN A 80 -14.09 3.87 -13.70
N THR A 81 -14.01 3.51 -12.45
CA THR A 81 -13.52 4.37 -11.37
C THR A 81 -12.05 4.71 -11.55
N LEU A 82 -11.23 3.73 -11.91
CA LEU A 82 -9.81 3.93 -12.20
C LEU A 82 -9.58 4.95 -13.32
N ILE A 83 -10.33 4.84 -14.42
CA ILE A 83 -10.25 5.78 -15.54
C ILE A 83 -10.69 7.18 -15.11
N ARG A 84 -11.78 7.32 -14.33
CA ARG A 84 -12.23 8.61 -13.80
C ARG A 84 -11.19 9.23 -12.88
N LEU A 85 -10.56 8.42 -12.01
CA LEU A 85 -9.49 8.86 -11.12
C LEU A 85 -8.28 9.30 -11.92
N TYR A 86 -7.83 8.52 -12.90
CA TYR A 86 -6.71 8.89 -13.75
C TYR A 86 -6.93 10.21 -14.45
N ASN A 87 -8.11 10.42 -15.05
CA ASN A 87 -8.46 11.68 -15.72
C ASN A 87 -8.47 12.89 -14.76
N LEU A 88 -8.92 12.69 -13.53
CA LEU A 88 -8.85 13.72 -12.49
C LEU A 88 -7.40 14.01 -12.09
N LEU A 89 -6.64 12.98 -11.76
CA LEU A 89 -5.29 13.08 -11.19
C LEU A 89 -4.28 13.62 -12.21
N SER A 90 -4.39 13.21 -13.48
CA SER A 90 -3.55 13.70 -14.56
C SER A 90 -3.82 15.16 -14.96
N SER A 91 -4.91 15.77 -14.48
CA SER A 91 -5.19 17.20 -14.65
C SER A 91 -4.34 18.09 -13.73
N TYR A 92 -3.59 17.51 -12.81
CA TYR A 92 -2.66 18.18 -11.90
C TYR A 92 -1.21 17.81 -12.22
N ASP A 93 -0.27 18.59 -11.69
CA ASP A 93 1.16 18.24 -11.76
C ASP A 93 1.50 17.18 -10.69
N THR A 94 1.33 15.91 -11.07
CA THR A 94 1.44 14.76 -10.16
C THR A 94 2.36 13.68 -10.71
N MET A 95 2.95 12.89 -9.81
CA MET A 95 3.48 11.57 -10.11
C MET A 95 2.47 10.54 -9.58
N ILE A 96 1.86 9.78 -10.49
CA ILE A 96 0.85 8.76 -10.16
C ILE A 96 1.49 7.39 -10.20
N GLU A 97 1.37 6.65 -9.10
CA GLU A 97 1.77 5.25 -9.01
C GLU A 97 0.51 4.37 -8.95
N PHE A 98 0.47 3.35 -9.78
CA PHE A 98 -0.56 2.31 -9.78
C PHE A 98 0.02 1.06 -9.11
N TYR A 99 -0.54 0.65 -7.99
CA TYR A 99 -0.21 -0.62 -7.38
C TYR A 99 -1.05 -1.69 -8.06
N GLU A 100 -0.47 -2.30 -9.07
CA GLU A 100 -1.15 -3.21 -10.00
C GLU A 100 -0.53 -4.59 -9.94
N ASN A 101 -1.32 -5.56 -9.46
CA ASN A 101 -0.91 -6.96 -9.37
C ASN A 101 0.42 -7.15 -8.62
N LYS A 102 0.50 -6.61 -7.39
CA LYS A 102 1.67 -6.67 -6.48
C LYS A 102 2.83 -5.72 -6.81
N GLU A 103 2.76 -4.99 -7.93
CA GLU A 103 3.85 -4.17 -8.43
C GLU A 103 3.43 -2.71 -8.56
N PRO A 104 4.25 -1.76 -8.09
CA PRO A 104 4.00 -0.35 -8.31
C PRO A 104 4.47 0.06 -9.72
N LYS A 105 3.57 0.62 -10.51
CA LYS A 105 3.81 1.09 -11.89
C LYS A 105 3.60 2.60 -11.97
N THR A 106 4.45 3.29 -12.71
CA THR A 106 4.35 4.74 -12.92
C THR A 106 4.89 5.14 -14.29
N ASP A 107 4.70 6.41 -14.67
CA ASP A 107 5.28 6.97 -15.88
C ASP A 107 6.83 6.88 -15.83
N LYS A 108 7.42 6.19 -16.80
CA LYS A 108 8.86 6.00 -16.90
C LYS A 108 9.65 7.29 -16.90
N SER A 109 9.12 8.36 -17.48
CA SER A 109 9.78 9.67 -17.49
C SER A 109 9.94 10.29 -16.10
N LYS A 110 9.14 9.83 -15.13
CA LYS A 110 9.17 10.28 -13.73
C LYS A 110 10.15 9.49 -12.86
N LEU A 111 10.68 8.37 -13.34
CA LEU A 111 11.63 7.52 -12.60
C LEU A 111 13.06 8.06 -12.71
N ASN A 112 13.34 9.15 -12.03
CA ASN A 112 14.67 9.76 -11.91
C ASN A 112 14.73 10.70 -10.71
N ILE A 113 15.93 10.92 -10.20
CA ILE A 113 16.19 11.72 -8.99
C ILE A 113 15.65 13.17 -9.09
N ASN A 114 15.66 13.79 -10.28
CA ASN A 114 15.13 15.13 -10.44
C ASN A 114 13.62 15.17 -10.24
N SER A 115 12.90 14.16 -10.73
CA SER A 115 11.46 14.01 -10.51
C SER A 115 11.15 13.76 -9.03
N TYR A 116 11.94 12.93 -8.34
CA TYR A 116 11.72 12.65 -6.92
C TYR A 116 11.88 13.92 -6.07
N HIS A 117 12.93 14.67 -6.28
CA HIS A 117 13.11 15.98 -5.63
C HIS A 117 12.01 16.99 -6.02
N TYR A 118 11.59 16.98 -7.31
CA TYR A 118 10.51 17.85 -7.79
C TYR A 118 9.20 17.60 -7.09
N TYR A 119 8.84 16.34 -6.88
CA TYR A 119 7.64 15.93 -6.15
C TYR A 119 7.87 15.81 -4.63
N LYS A 120 9.04 16.21 -4.13
CA LYS A 120 9.39 16.23 -2.70
C LYS A 120 9.20 14.85 -2.04
N ILE A 121 9.57 13.80 -2.75
CA ILE A 121 9.57 12.44 -2.19
C ILE A 121 10.64 12.37 -1.10
N ASP A 122 10.29 11.74 0.02
CA ASP A 122 11.21 11.55 1.16
C ASP A 122 12.45 10.76 0.71
N GLU A 123 13.64 11.23 1.07
CA GLU A 123 14.91 10.61 0.65
C GLU A 123 15.01 9.14 1.11
N ASN A 124 14.46 8.80 2.28
CA ASN A 124 14.44 7.43 2.77
C ASN A 124 13.56 6.50 1.90
N TYR A 125 12.62 7.08 1.13
CA TYR A 125 11.73 6.32 0.25
C TYR A 125 12.27 6.21 -1.18
N ILE A 126 13.21 7.04 -1.60
CA ILE A 126 13.81 7.01 -2.95
C ILE A 126 14.41 5.65 -3.27
N ASP A 127 15.14 5.07 -2.34
CA ASP A 127 15.73 3.74 -2.49
C ASP A 127 14.69 2.63 -2.74
N VAL A 128 13.51 2.75 -2.16
CA VAL A 128 12.41 1.81 -2.38
C VAL A 128 11.84 2.00 -3.79
N ILE A 129 11.64 3.26 -4.20
CA ILE A 129 11.14 3.60 -5.55
C ILE A 129 12.08 3.02 -6.61
N ASP A 130 13.36 3.32 -6.54
CA ASP A 130 14.35 2.90 -7.54
C ASP A 130 14.44 1.37 -7.69
N LYS A 131 14.19 0.63 -6.62
CA LYS A 131 14.28 -0.84 -6.60
C LYS A 131 12.99 -1.54 -7.03
N THR A 132 11.84 -0.86 -6.94
CA THR A 132 10.55 -1.55 -7.05
C THR A 132 9.65 -1.03 -8.16
N ARG A 133 9.77 0.25 -8.59
CA ARG A 133 8.86 0.82 -9.60
C ARG A 133 9.14 0.31 -10.99
N ILE A 134 8.06 -0.04 -11.68
CA ILE A 134 8.07 -0.39 -13.09
C ILE A 134 7.65 0.83 -13.92
N GLY A 135 8.56 1.29 -14.78
CA GLY A 135 8.31 2.41 -15.67
C GLY A 135 7.46 2.02 -16.88
N ILE A 136 6.36 2.71 -17.10
CA ILE A 136 5.47 2.57 -18.24
C ILE A 136 5.73 3.73 -19.22
N GLU A 137 5.98 3.44 -20.49
CA GLU A 137 6.30 4.43 -21.52
C GLU A 137 5.10 5.35 -21.85
N ASP A 138 3.90 4.77 -21.91
CA ASP A 138 2.65 5.49 -22.15
C ASP A 138 1.61 5.02 -21.13
N LEU A 139 1.60 5.70 -19.99
CA LEU A 139 0.71 5.38 -18.90
C LEU A 139 -0.76 5.62 -19.28
N SER A 140 -1.03 6.61 -20.13
CA SER A 140 -2.39 6.94 -20.55
C SER A 140 -3.05 5.81 -21.33
N SER A 141 -2.29 5.12 -22.17
CA SER A 141 -2.76 3.95 -22.92
C SER A 141 -2.73 2.66 -22.09
N ALA A 142 -1.97 2.64 -20.99
CA ALA A 142 -1.86 1.46 -20.14
C ALA A 142 -2.98 1.34 -19.10
N VAL A 143 -3.57 2.45 -18.68
CA VAL A 143 -4.59 2.48 -17.62
C VAL A 143 -5.79 1.60 -17.94
N ASP A 144 -6.22 1.56 -19.20
CA ASP A 144 -7.34 0.72 -19.65
C ASP A 144 -7.04 -0.80 -19.61
N LEU A 145 -5.79 -1.17 -19.33
CA LEU A 145 -5.33 -2.56 -19.23
C LEU A 145 -5.12 -3.01 -17.79
N PHE A 146 -5.25 -2.11 -16.81
CA PHE A 146 -5.06 -2.41 -15.40
C PHE A 146 -6.38 -2.93 -14.81
N ASP A 147 -6.43 -4.23 -14.53
CA ASP A 147 -7.62 -4.92 -14.02
C ASP A 147 -7.54 -5.35 -12.54
N LYS A 148 -6.37 -5.12 -11.93
CA LYS A 148 -6.08 -5.48 -10.53
C LYS A 148 -5.41 -4.35 -9.76
N THR A 149 -5.88 -3.13 -9.97
CA THR A 149 -5.35 -1.98 -9.27
C THR A 149 -5.77 -2.01 -7.80
N GLU A 150 -4.80 -2.24 -6.95
CA GLU A 150 -4.93 -2.38 -5.50
C GLU A 150 -5.06 -1.02 -4.82
N LEU A 151 -4.23 -0.06 -5.26
CA LEU A 151 -4.10 1.28 -4.68
C LEU A 151 -3.49 2.23 -5.72
N LEU A 152 -3.88 3.50 -5.67
CA LEU A 152 -3.16 4.60 -6.30
C LEU A 152 -2.41 5.38 -5.24
N ASN A 153 -1.11 5.61 -5.43
CA ASN A 153 -0.32 6.55 -4.64
C ASN A 153 0.05 7.74 -5.52
N VAL A 154 -0.32 8.93 -5.10
CA VAL A 154 -0.22 10.15 -5.95
C VAL A 154 0.57 11.21 -5.22
N PHE A 155 1.75 11.54 -5.73
CA PHE A 155 2.57 12.62 -5.21
C PHE A 155 2.27 13.93 -5.94
N PHE A 156 2.10 14.99 -5.17
CA PHE A 156 1.83 16.33 -5.64
C PHE A 156 3.05 17.23 -5.42
N LYS A 157 3.42 18.01 -6.43
CA LYS A 157 4.39 19.09 -6.24
C LYS A 157 3.85 20.20 -5.35
N ASN A 158 2.59 20.54 -5.53
CA ASN A 158 1.94 21.71 -4.94
C ASN A 158 0.89 21.29 -3.91
N PHE A 159 1.02 21.82 -2.69
CA PHE A 159 0.09 21.53 -1.61
C PHE A 159 -1.34 22.04 -1.87
N ASP A 160 -1.49 23.17 -2.56
CA ASP A 160 -2.82 23.71 -2.88
C ASP A 160 -3.53 22.85 -3.93
N GLU A 161 -2.79 22.33 -4.92
CA GLU A 161 -3.33 21.37 -5.89
C GLU A 161 -3.75 20.08 -5.21
N ARG A 162 -2.90 19.54 -4.30
CA ARG A 162 -3.24 18.38 -3.50
C ARG A 162 -4.53 18.60 -2.70
N LYS A 163 -4.66 19.75 -2.01
CA LYS A 163 -5.85 20.12 -1.27
C LYS A 163 -7.09 20.22 -2.16
N ASN A 164 -6.95 20.84 -3.34
CA ASN A 164 -8.03 20.93 -4.30
C ASN A 164 -8.45 19.55 -4.83
N CYS A 165 -7.49 18.68 -5.16
CA CYS A 165 -7.76 17.32 -5.55
C CYS A 165 -8.47 16.54 -4.45
N PHE A 166 -8.02 16.68 -3.20
CA PHE A 166 -8.64 16.04 -2.02
C PHE A 166 -10.13 16.42 -1.87
N GLU A 167 -10.49 17.68 -2.12
CA GLU A 167 -11.89 18.11 -2.08
C GLU A 167 -12.72 17.50 -3.23
N LYS A 168 -12.13 17.34 -4.43
CA LYS A 168 -12.82 16.71 -5.56
C LYS A 168 -13.00 15.19 -5.35
N LEU A 169 -12.05 14.51 -4.72
CA LEU A 169 -12.16 13.09 -4.40
C LEU A 169 -13.34 12.77 -3.47
N LYS A 170 -13.80 13.72 -2.65
CA LYS A 170 -15.00 13.56 -1.82
C LYS A 170 -16.30 13.33 -2.61
N HIS A 171 -16.30 13.57 -3.93
CA HIS A 171 -17.45 13.34 -4.81
C HIS A 171 -17.42 11.94 -5.46
N PHE A 172 -16.44 11.12 -5.11
CA PHE A 172 -16.40 9.71 -5.49
C PHE A 172 -16.95 8.88 -4.32
N ASP A 173 -18.03 8.16 -4.56
CA ASP A 173 -18.67 7.33 -3.53
C ASP A 173 -18.11 5.90 -3.47
N ASP A 174 -17.28 5.53 -4.45
CA ASP A 174 -16.77 4.20 -4.70
C ASP A 174 -15.27 4.04 -4.34
N ILE A 175 -14.72 4.98 -3.55
CA ILE A 175 -13.33 4.95 -3.09
C ILE A 175 -13.20 5.33 -1.62
N ILE A 176 -12.07 4.94 -1.03
CA ILE A 176 -11.51 5.54 0.19
C ILE A 176 -10.19 6.21 -0.18
N PHE A 177 -9.87 7.33 0.46
CA PHE A 177 -8.60 7.99 0.27
C PHE A 177 -8.06 8.56 1.58
N THR A 178 -6.75 8.47 1.73
CA THR A 178 -5.99 8.87 2.91
C THR A 178 -4.68 9.53 2.52
N THR A 179 -3.85 9.84 3.48
CA THR A 179 -2.51 10.38 3.27
C THR A 179 -1.55 9.76 4.29
N SER A 180 -0.43 9.23 3.83
CA SER A 180 0.67 8.74 4.68
C SER A 180 1.81 9.74 4.76
N MET A 181 1.94 10.64 3.77
CA MET A 181 2.96 11.69 3.70
C MET A 181 2.32 13.07 3.51
N THR A 182 3.10 14.13 3.70
CA THR A 182 2.59 15.51 3.57
C THR A 182 2.17 15.90 2.17
N ASN A 183 2.68 15.22 1.14
CA ASN A 183 2.52 15.56 -0.27
C ASN A 183 1.84 14.47 -1.10
N ASN A 184 1.40 13.35 -0.50
CA ASN A 184 0.71 12.29 -1.22
C ASN A 184 -0.79 12.22 -0.92
N ILE A 185 -1.50 11.49 -1.76
CA ILE A 185 -2.85 10.94 -1.53
C ILE A 185 -2.78 9.47 -1.95
N GLU A 186 -3.26 8.59 -1.08
CA GLU A 186 -3.45 7.17 -1.33
C GLU A 186 -4.94 6.91 -1.53
N ILE A 187 -5.29 6.17 -2.57
CA ILE A 187 -6.68 5.90 -2.96
C ILE A 187 -6.86 4.40 -3.14
N THR A 188 -7.86 3.84 -2.46
CA THR A 188 -8.27 2.43 -2.57
C THR A 188 -9.73 2.35 -2.99
N ALA A 189 -10.21 1.16 -3.32
CA ALA A 189 -11.63 0.91 -3.52
C ALA A 189 -12.44 1.21 -2.25
N GLU A 190 -13.75 1.40 -2.37
CA GLU A 190 -14.63 1.57 -1.22
C GLU A 190 -14.51 0.39 -0.24
N ASN A 191 -14.68 0.67 1.05
CA ASN A 191 -14.60 -0.33 2.12
C ASN A 191 -13.23 -1.03 2.27
N VAL A 192 -12.18 -0.55 1.60
CA VAL A 192 -10.82 -1.05 1.74
C VAL A 192 -10.05 -0.18 2.74
N SER A 193 -9.56 -0.80 3.80
CA SER A 193 -8.63 -0.22 4.77
C SER A 193 -7.87 -1.32 5.49
N LYS A 194 -6.78 -1.00 6.16
CA LYS A 194 -6.04 -1.94 7.02
C LYS A 194 -6.99 -2.60 8.05
N GLY A 195 -7.88 -1.81 8.66
CA GLY A 195 -8.84 -2.29 9.65
C GLY A 195 -9.90 -3.22 9.06
N SER A 196 -10.48 -2.88 7.88
CA SER A 196 -11.46 -3.74 7.23
C SER A 196 -10.84 -5.07 6.77
N ALA A 197 -9.62 -5.04 6.25
CA ALA A 197 -8.88 -6.24 5.87
C ALA A 197 -8.52 -7.10 7.08
N LEU A 198 -8.13 -6.50 8.21
CA LEU A 198 -7.88 -7.24 9.45
C LEU A 198 -9.16 -7.91 9.96
N SER A 199 -10.30 -7.21 9.91
CA SER A 199 -11.61 -7.80 10.22
C SER A 199 -11.94 -8.97 9.30
N LYS A 200 -11.65 -8.82 8.00
CA LYS A 200 -11.84 -9.88 7.02
C LYS A 200 -10.96 -11.09 7.27
N LEU A 201 -9.67 -10.85 7.61
CA LEU A 201 -8.77 -11.93 8.01
C LEU A 201 -9.29 -12.65 9.24
N SER A 202 -9.75 -11.92 10.25
CA SER A 202 -10.27 -12.50 11.50
C SER A 202 -11.46 -13.45 11.26
N GLU A 203 -12.39 -13.06 10.38
CA GLU A 203 -13.49 -13.93 9.93
C GLU A 203 -12.96 -15.20 9.24
N LEU A 204 -11.96 -15.06 8.34
CA LEU A 204 -11.42 -16.19 7.58
C LEU A 204 -10.70 -17.22 8.45
N ILE A 205 -10.12 -16.79 9.56
CA ILE A 205 -9.36 -17.68 10.48
C ILE A 205 -10.12 -18.00 11.77
N GLY A 206 -11.31 -17.44 11.97
CA GLY A 206 -12.18 -17.72 13.13
C GLY A 206 -11.71 -17.08 14.43
N VAL A 207 -10.97 -15.96 14.38
CA VAL A 207 -10.51 -15.18 15.53
C VAL A 207 -11.50 -14.05 15.79
N LYS A 208 -11.82 -13.78 17.06
CA LYS A 208 -12.74 -12.69 17.43
C LYS A 208 -11.97 -11.37 17.51
N SER A 209 -12.66 -10.26 17.29
CA SER A 209 -12.06 -8.92 17.34
C SER A 209 -11.42 -8.58 18.69
N ASN A 210 -11.95 -9.09 19.80
CA ASN A 210 -11.38 -8.91 21.14
C ASN A 210 -10.17 -9.82 21.44
N GLU A 211 -9.77 -10.66 20.49
CA GLU A 211 -8.58 -11.52 20.54
C GLU A 211 -7.46 -10.98 19.64
N ILE A 212 -7.65 -9.79 19.04
CA ILE A 212 -6.70 -9.17 18.13
C ILE A 212 -5.99 -8.01 18.82
N ILE A 213 -4.68 -7.95 18.64
CA ILE A 213 -3.86 -6.78 18.98
C ILE A 213 -3.30 -6.22 17.68
N ALA A 214 -3.53 -4.94 17.42
CA ALA A 214 -2.93 -4.21 16.32
C ALA A 214 -1.91 -3.18 16.85
N ALA A 215 -0.83 -2.98 16.10
CA ALA A 215 0.16 -1.95 16.38
C ALA A 215 0.43 -1.16 15.10
N GLY A 216 0.48 0.17 15.22
CA GLY A 216 0.73 1.10 14.13
C GLY A 216 1.03 2.50 14.67
N ASP A 217 1.53 3.38 13.83
CA ASP A 217 1.97 4.73 14.19
C ASP A 217 1.18 5.84 13.49
N SER A 218 0.38 5.51 12.50
CA SER A 218 -0.27 6.49 11.64
C SER A 218 -1.80 6.36 11.56
N LYS A 219 -2.45 7.30 10.87
CA LYS A 219 -3.92 7.38 10.83
C LYS A 219 -4.58 6.27 10.04
N ASN A 220 -3.87 5.66 9.08
CA ASN A 220 -4.39 4.53 8.30
C ASN A 220 -4.37 3.21 9.10
N ASP A 221 -3.80 3.22 10.32
CA ASP A 221 -3.80 2.09 11.25
C ASP A 221 -5.00 2.09 12.22
N LEU A 222 -5.86 3.11 12.18
CA LEU A 222 -7.00 3.29 13.09
C LEU A 222 -8.30 2.71 12.56
#